data_d6ad02684cae661f664b0eb0053dbc5b
#
_entry.id   d6ad02684cae661f664b0eb0053dbc5b
#
_cell.length_a   1.000
_cell.length_b   1.000
_cell.length_c   1.000
_cell.angle_alpha   90.00
_cell.angle_beta   90.00
_cell.angle_gamma   90.00
#
_symmetry.space_group_name_H-M   'P 1'
#
loop_
_entity.id
_entity.type
_entity.pdbx_description
1 polymer ?
#
loop_
_entity_poly.entity_id
_entity_poly.type
_entity_poly.pdbx_seq_one_letter_code
_entity_poly.pdbx_strand_id
1 'polypeptide(L)'
;LFRSTNAVYGFTAMLIKLLADERPDHLAAAFDLGAPTIRLEKYAEYKAGRPEAPDEFRQQLGLIQEVLGALAVPVIGVEGHEADDAIATMAVRAAEAGMDVTIVTADRDFFQLVRPGITVMFNRKGISDIVRYDAAAVEDRFGIPPASYLDFVALKGDPSDNIPGVP
;
A
#
# COMPACT_ATOMS: atom_id res chain seq x y z
N LEU A 1 -5.90 30.02 12.81
CA LEU A 1 -5.31 28.68 12.96
C LEU A 1 -4.91 28.18 11.56
N PHE A 2 -3.60 28.14 11.26
CA PHE A 2 -3.13 27.50 10.05
C PHE A 2 -3.19 25.98 10.26
N ARG A 3 -4.00 25.27 9.45
CA ARG A 3 -3.95 23.82 9.38
C ARG A 3 -2.85 23.41 8.42
N SER A 4 -2.03 22.42 8.82
CA SER A 4 -1.10 21.78 7.89
C SER A 4 -1.90 21.08 6.77
N THR A 5 -1.52 21.29 5.52
CA THR A 5 -2.23 20.71 4.34
C THR A 5 -1.27 19.97 3.40
N ASN A 6 -0.04 19.78 3.82
CA ASN A 6 1.01 19.18 2.99
C ASN A 6 0.69 17.74 2.57
N ALA A 7 0.11 16.93 3.47
CA ALA A 7 -0.25 15.55 3.16
C ALA A 7 -1.43 15.50 2.18
N VAL A 8 -2.49 16.29 2.40
CA VAL A 8 -3.63 16.39 1.48
C VAL A 8 -3.18 16.87 0.12
N TYR A 9 -2.35 17.92 0.08
CA TYR A 9 -1.81 18.44 -1.17
C TYR A 9 -0.99 17.39 -1.93
N GLY A 10 -0.05 16.75 -1.23
CA GLY A 10 0.79 15.72 -1.83
C GLY A 10 0.00 14.53 -2.35
N PHE A 11 -0.96 14.03 -1.55
CA PHE A 11 -1.85 12.94 -1.94
C PHE A 11 -2.70 13.32 -3.17
N THR A 12 -3.35 14.49 -3.13
CA THR A 12 -4.22 14.95 -4.22
C THR A 12 -3.43 15.15 -5.52
N ALA A 13 -2.24 15.75 -5.44
CA ALA A 13 -1.39 15.94 -6.61
C ALA A 13 -0.93 14.60 -7.22
N MET A 14 -0.57 13.63 -6.36
CA MET A 14 -0.22 12.27 -6.79
C MET A 14 -1.42 11.57 -7.44
N LEU A 15 -2.60 11.67 -6.84
CA LEU A 15 -3.83 11.07 -7.36
C LEU A 15 -4.21 11.65 -8.73
N ILE A 16 -4.17 12.97 -8.90
CA ILE A 16 -4.45 13.64 -10.18
C ILE A 16 -3.47 13.15 -11.25
N LYS A 17 -2.17 13.09 -10.92
CA LYS A 17 -1.16 12.59 -11.83
C LYS A 17 -1.43 11.13 -12.22
N LEU A 18 -1.72 10.27 -11.24
CA LEU A 18 -2.06 8.87 -11.47
C LEU A 18 -3.26 8.71 -12.42
N LEU A 19 -4.33 9.45 -12.16
CA LEU A 19 -5.53 9.43 -13.01
C LEU A 19 -5.25 9.89 -14.44
N ALA A 20 -4.39 10.90 -14.61
CA ALA A 20 -4.02 11.43 -15.93
C ALA A 20 -3.14 10.46 -16.73
N ASP A 21 -2.17 9.82 -16.04
CA ASP A 21 -1.17 8.96 -16.68
C ASP A 21 -1.72 7.54 -16.94
N GLU A 22 -2.39 6.95 -15.95
CA GLU A 22 -2.85 5.55 -16.00
C GLU A 22 -4.26 5.38 -16.56
N ARG A 23 -5.13 6.40 -16.46
CA ARG A 23 -6.52 6.40 -16.92
C ARG A 23 -7.28 5.12 -16.55
N PRO A 24 -7.34 4.75 -15.27
CA PRO A 24 -7.95 3.50 -14.86
C PRO A 24 -9.47 3.52 -15.10
N ASP A 25 -10.05 2.39 -15.51
CA ASP A 25 -11.50 2.21 -15.60
C ASP A 25 -12.14 2.12 -14.20
N HIS A 26 -11.38 1.58 -13.23
CA HIS A 26 -11.79 1.43 -11.85
C HIS A 26 -10.67 1.86 -10.90
N LEU A 27 -11.04 2.54 -9.82
CA LEU A 27 -10.11 2.97 -8.78
C LEU A 27 -10.78 2.78 -7.41
N ALA A 28 -10.01 2.31 -6.44
CA ALA A 28 -10.40 2.28 -5.04
C ALA A 28 -9.21 2.65 -4.16
N ALA A 29 -9.46 3.21 -2.99
CA ALA A 29 -8.46 3.48 -1.97
C ALA A 29 -8.77 2.68 -0.72
N ALA A 30 -7.75 2.15 -0.03
CA ALA A 30 -7.91 1.46 1.23
C ALA A 30 -7.24 2.24 2.37
N PHE A 31 -7.86 2.19 3.55
CA PHE A 31 -7.37 2.83 4.76
C PHE A 31 -7.47 1.87 5.95
N ASP A 32 -6.48 1.96 6.83
CA ASP A 32 -6.57 1.31 8.13
C ASP A 32 -7.64 1.98 9.00
N LEU A 33 -8.44 1.19 9.69
CA LEU A 33 -9.48 1.68 10.61
C LEU A 33 -8.96 1.96 12.02
N GLY A 34 -7.67 1.76 12.29
CA GLY A 34 -7.04 2.03 13.57
C GLY A 34 -7.40 1.04 14.70
N ALA A 35 -8.15 -0.01 14.40
CA ALA A 35 -8.46 -1.07 15.34
C ALA A 35 -7.28 -2.08 15.43
N PRO A 36 -7.15 -2.83 16.57
CA PRO A 36 -6.21 -3.94 16.65
C PRO A 36 -6.44 -4.93 15.50
N THR A 37 -5.35 -5.36 14.87
CA THR A 37 -5.43 -6.33 13.79
C THR A 37 -5.19 -7.75 14.30
N ILE A 38 -5.61 -8.75 13.52
CA ILE A 38 -5.34 -10.16 13.80
C ILE A 38 -3.83 -10.46 13.95
N ARG A 39 -2.96 -9.59 13.40
CA ARG A 39 -1.50 -9.70 13.55
C ARG A 39 -1.06 -9.41 14.98
N LEU A 40 -1.61 -8.39 15.61
CA LEU A 40 -1.35 -8.06 17.02
C LEU A 40 -1.84 -9.14 17.97
N GLU A 41 -2.95 -9.82 17.64
CA GLU A 41 -3.43 -10.96 18.44
C GLU A 41 -2.46 -12.14 18.40
N LYS A 42 -1.81 -12.37 17.26
CA LYS A 42 -0.85 -13.47 17.04
C LYS A 42 0.57 -13.13 17.49
N TYR A 43 0.95 -11.87 17.39
CA TYR A 43 2.29 -11.39 17.71
C TYR A 43 2.21 -9.99 18.34
N ALA A 44 2.23 -9.93 19.67
CA ALA A 44 2.04 -8.70 20.44
C ALA A 44 3.11 -7.62 20.16
N GLU A 45 4.29 -8.02 19.71
CA GLU A 45 5.39 -7.11 19.38
C GLU A 45 5.33 -6.60 17.91
N TYR A 46 4.32 -7.00 17.17
CA TYR A 46 4.13 -6.54 15.80
C TYR A 46 4.03 -5.02 15.73
N LYS A 47 4.91 -4.40 14.95
CA LYS A 47 5.01 -2.94 14.78
C LYS A 47 5.28 -2.16 16.09
N ALA A 48 5.69 -2.81 17.19
CA ALA A 48 5.86 -2.18 18.50
C ALA A 48 6.88 -1.02 18.53
N GLY A 49 7.81 -0.99 17.59
CA GLY A 49 8.82 0.06 17.46
C GLY A 49 8.43 1.22 16.53
N ARG A 50 7.25 1.19 15.90
CA ARG A 50 6.84 2.25 14.98
C ARG A 50 6.45 3.53 15.77
N PRO A 51 7.03 4.70 15.42
CA PRO A 51 6.56 5.95 15.98
C PRO A 51 5.13 6.22 15.55
N GLU A 52 4.34 6.78 16.44
CA GLU A 52 3.00 7.23 16.09
C GLU A 52 3.04 8.31 15.01
N ALA A 53 2.05 8.28 14.11
CA ALA A 53 1.91 9.31 13.11
C ALA A 53 1.66 10.67 13.79
N PRO A 54 2.33 11.74 13.36
CA PRO A 54 2.11 13.08 13.92
C PRO A 54 0.64 13.49 13.87
N ASP A 55 0.17 14.23 14.87
CA ASP A 55 -1.22 14.69 14.95
C ASP A 55 -1.62 15.53 13.73
N GLU A 56 -0.69 16.33 13.22
CA GLU A 56 -0.90 17.13 12.02
C GLU A 56 -1.17 16.26 10.77
N PHE A 57 -0.60 15.07 10.72
CA PHE A 57 -0.88 14.10 9.65
C PHE A 57 -2.26 13.45 9.86
N ARG A 58 -2.54 12.99 11.09
CA ARG A 58 -3.83 12.35 11.42
C ARG A 58 -5.02 13.27 11.10
N GLN A 59 -4.90 14.57 11.39
CA GLN A 59 -5.95 15.56 11.08
C GLN A 59 -6.21 15.72 9.58
N GLN A 60 -5.25 15.35 8.72
CA GLN A 60 -5.39 15.45 7.28
C GLN A 60 -6.00 14.20 6.64
N LEU A 61 -6.05 13.06 7.35
CA LEU A 61 -6.64 11.83 6.81
C LEU A 61 -8.12 12.01 6.45
N GLY A 62 -8.90 12.68 7.30
CA GLY A 62 -10.30 13.01 7.03
C GLY A 62 -10.46 13.85 5.76
N LEU A 63 -9.58 14.85 5.57
CA LEU A 63 -9.59 15.69 4.36
C LEU A 63 -9.23 14.89 3.10
N ILE A 64 -8.31 13.93 3.20
CA ILE A 64 -7.98 13.02 2.09
C ILE A 64 -9.22 12.19 1.71
N GLN A 65 -9.95 11.68 2.70
CA GLN A 65 -11.20 10.93 2.44
C GLN A 65 -12.29 11.81 1.82
N GLU A 66 -12.40 13.08 2.22
CA GLU A 66 -13.30 14.05 1.59
C GLU A 66 -12.94 14.28 0.11
N VAL A 67 -11.64 14.41 -0.21
CA VAL A 67 -11.16 14.52 -1.61
C VAL A 67 -11.54 13.28 -2.41
N LEU A 68 -11.32 12.08 -1.87
CA LEU A 68 -11.69 10.83 -2.52
C LEU A 68 -13.20 10.75 -2.76
N GLY A 69 -14.01 11.14 -1.75
CA GLY A 69 -15.47 11.19 -1.87
C GLY A 69 -15.94 12.18 -2.95
N ALA A 70 -15.32 13.36 -3.04
CA ALA A 70 -15.62 14.34 -4.07
C ALA A 70 -15.27 13.87 -5.49
N LEU A 71 -14.28 12.98 -5.62
CA LEU A 71 -13.89 12.33 -6.86
C LEU A 71 -14.66 11.02 -7.12
N ALA A 72 -15.64 10.68 -6.29
CA ALA A 72 -16.38 9.42 -6.33
C ALA A 72 -15.48 8.16 -6.30
N VAL A 73 -14.32 8.24 -5.64
CA VAL A 73 -13.42 7.11 -5.43
C VAL A 73 -13.86 6.34 -4.18
N PRO A 74 -14.21 5.06 -4.28
CA PRO A 74 -14.54 4.24 -3.12
C PRO A 74 -13.38 4.17 -2.12
N VAL A 75 -13.70 4.35 -0.84
CA VAL A 75 -12.77 4.18 0.28
C VAL A 75 -13.15 2.89 1.01
N ILE A 76 -12.18 2.00 1.18
CA ILE A 76 -12.37 0.67 1.76
C ILE A 76 -11.57 0.58 3.06
N GLY A 77 -12.22 0.13 4.11
CA GLY A 77 -11.61 -0.26 5.37
C GLY A 77 -12.28 -1.53 5.86
N VAL A 78 -11.52 -2.44 6.43
CA VAL A 78 -12.01 -3.73 6.94
C VAL A 78 -11.62 -3.86 8.39
N GLU A 79 -12.60 -4.01 9.28
CA GLU A 79 -12.37 -4.15 10.71
C GLU A 79 -11.53 -5.39 11.01
N GLY A 80 -10.56 -5.27 11.92
CA GLY A 80 -9.64 -6.35 12.27
C GLY A 80 -8.54 -6.66 11.26
N HIS A 81 -8.53 -5.98 10.10
CA HIS A 81 -7.55 -6.17 9.03
C HIS A 81 -6.83 -4.85 8.72
N GLU A 82 -5.65 -4.95 8.14
CA GLU A 82 -4.92 -3.80 7.61
C GLU A 82 -5.42 -3.45 6.20
N ALA A 83 -5.19 -2.20 5.78
CA ALA A 83 -5.49 -1.76 4.42
C ALA A 83 -4.83 -2.67 3.37
N ASP A 84 -3.65 -3.16 3.67
CA ASP A 84 -2.87 -4.06 2.80
C ASP A 84 -3.60 -5.39 2.53
N ASP A 85 -4.31 -5.94 3.53
CA ASP A 85 -5.12 -7.16 3.36
C ASP A 85 -6.29 -6.92 2.38
N ALA A 86 -6.94 -5.75 2.51
CA ALA A 86 -8.02 -5.36 1.63
C ALA A 86 -7.52 -5.16 0.19
N ILE A 87 -6.41 -4.44 0.01
CA ILE A 87 -5.78 -4.21 -1.30
C ILE A 87 -5.39 -5.53 -1.93
N ALA A 88 -4.69 -6.41 -1.19
CA ALA A 88 -4.25 -7.70 -1.70
C ALA A 88 -5.44 -8.56 -2.15
N THR A 89 -6.49 -8.62 -1.32
CA THR A 89 -7.70 -9.38 -1.64
C THR A 89 -8.40 -8.87 -2.89
N MET A 90 -8.55 -7.55 -3.01
CA MET A 90 -9.16 -6.93 -4.19
C MET A 90 -8.33 -7.16 -5.45
N ALA A 91 -7.00 -6.96 -5.36
CA ALA A 91 -6.10 -7.14 -6.47
C ALA A 91 -6.14 -8.56 -7.04
N VAL A 92 -6.09 -9.55 -6.14
CA VAL A 92 -6.18 -10.96 -6.54
C VAL A 92 -7.51 -11.27 -7.21
N ARG A 93 -8.63 -10.88 -6.62
CA ARG A 93 -9.97 -11.11 -7.17
C ARG A 93 -10.21 -10.41 -8.50
N ALA A 94 -9.73 -9.17 -8.64
CA ALA A 94 -9.85 -8.43 -9.90
C ALA A 94 -9.03 -9.10 -11.02
N ALA A 95 -7.81 -9.52 -10.73
CA ALA A 95 -6.99 -10.24 -11.70
C ALA A 95 -7.60 -11.59 -12.09
N GLU A 96 -8.18 -12.33 -11.14
CA GLU A 96 -8.92 -13.58 -11.42
C GLU A 96 -10.17 -13.34 -12.27
N ALA A 97 -10.76 -12.16 -12.18
CA ALA A 97 -11.86 -11.72 -13.05
C ALA A 97 -11.40 -11.21 -14.43
N GLY A 98 -10.10 -11.27 -14.73
CA GLY A 98 -9.53 -10.87 -16.02
C GLY A 98 -9.21 -9.39 -16.16
N MET A 99 -9.14 -8.64 -15.04
CA MET A 99 -8.72 -7.23 -15.04
C MET A 99 -7.20 -7.13 -14.92
N ASP A 100 -6.61 -6.13 -15.59
CA ASP A 100 -5.24 -5.70 -15.32
C ASP A 100 -5.23 -4.79 -14.10
N VAL A 101 -4.48 -5.18 -13.08
CA VAL A 101 -4.44 -4.49 -11.79
C VAL A 101 -3.11 -3.78 -11.59
N THR A 102 -3.17 -2.53 -11.17
CA THR A 102 -2.01 -1.77 -10.70
C THR A 102 -2.20 -1.40 -9.23
N ILE A 103 -1.35 -1.93 -8.36
CA ILE A 103 -1.31 -1.56 -6.94
C ILE A 103 -0.37 -0.38 -6.78
N VAL A 104 -0.86 0.73 -6.22
CA VAL A 104 -0.04 1.92 -5.92
C VAL A 104 0.28 1.96 -4.44
N THR A 105 1.55 1.79 -4.08
CA THR A 105 1.96 1.65 -2.68
C THR A 105 3.41 2.09 -2.47
N ALA A 106 3.78 2.35 -1.21
CA ALA A 106 5.16 2.46 -0.76
C ALA A 106 5.62 1.23 0.04
N ASP A 107 4.78 0.21 0.13
CA ASP A 107 5.08 -1.04 0.83
C ASP A 107 5.63 -2.10 -0.14
N ARG A 108 6.75 -2.71 0.28
CA ARG A 108 7.44 -3.74 -0.51
C ARG A 108 6.76 -5.10 -0.44
N ASP A 109 5.94 -5.33 0.56
CA ASP A 109 5.27 -6.62 0.75
C ASP A 109 4.33 -6.94 -0.41
N PHE A 110 3.87 -5.93 -1.14
CA PHE A 110 3.07 -6.12 -2.33
C PHE A 110 3.82 -6.75 -3.51
N PHE A 111 5.16 -6.82 -3.47
CA PHE A 111 5.91 -7.50 -4.53
C PHE A 111 5.61 -9.00 -4.62
N GLN A 112 5.15 -9.63 -3.53
CA GLN A 112 4.68 -11.01 -3.52
C GLN A 112 3.45 -11.24 -4.41
N LEU A 113 2.69 -10.20 -4.71
CA LEU A 113 1.47 -10.30 -5.53
C LEU A 113 1.75 -10.12 -7.02
N VAL A 114 2.94 -9.65 -7.40
CA VAL A 114 3.29 -9.37 -8.79
C VAL A 114 3.26 -10.67 -9.61
N ARG A 115 2.43 -10.65 -10.65
CA ARG A 115 2.21 -11.77 -11.58
C ARG A 115 1.54 -11.25 -12.86
N PRO A 116 1.33 -12.07 -13.90
CA PRO A 116 0.49 -11.66 -15.02
C PRO A 116 -0.88 -11.15 -14.54
N GLY A 117 -1.24 -9.95 -14.95
CA GLY A 117 -2.45 -9.24 -14.50
C GLY A 117 -2.30 -8.43 -13.22
N ILE A 118 -1.18 -8.48 -12.49
CA ILE A 118 -0.91 -7.63 -11.32
C ILE A 118 0.48 -6.99 -11.40
N THR A 119 0.53 -5.67 -11.39
CA THR A 119 1.77 -4.89 -11.27
C THR A 119 1.74 -3.98 -10.05
N VAL A 120 2.90 -3.55 -9.58
CA VAL A 120 3.04 -2.62 -8.46
C VAL A 120 3.70 -1.33 -8.93
N MET A 121 3.04 -0.20 -8.70
CA MET A 121 3.62 1.13 -8.79
C MET A 121 4.14 1.52 -7.41
N PHE A 122 5.44 1.36 -7.23
CA PHE A 122 6.10 1.61 -5.96
C PHE A 122 6.57 3.06 -5.87
N ASN A 123 6.03 3.79 -4.89
CA ASN A 123 6.45 5.16 -4.60
C ASN A 123 7.71 5.13 -3.72
N ARG A 124 8.84 5.56 -4.28
CA ARG A 124 10.12 5.64 -3.55
C ARG A 124 10.28 6.93 -2.76
N LYS A 125 9.90 8.06 -3.37
CA LYS A 125 10.05 9.37 -2.74
C LYS A 125 9.19 10.44 -3.40
N GLY A 126 8.36 11.11 -2.58
CA GLY A 126 7.54 12.24 -3.05
C GLY A 126 6.51 11.83 -4.12
N ILE A 127 6.10 12.79 -4.93
CA ILE A 127 5.00 12.64 -5.91
C ILE A 127 5.47 12.03 -7.23
N SER A 128 6.75 12.15 -7.56
CA SER A 128 7.27 11.89 -8.92
C SER A 128 8.18 10.66 -9.03
N ASP A 129 8.68 10.12 -7.93
CA ASP A 129 9.59 8.97 -7.97
C ASP A 129 8.81 7.67 -7.79
N ILE A 130 8.05 7.33 -8.82
CA ILE A 130 7.25 6.10 -8.87
C ILE A 130 7.91 5.15 -9.87
N VAL A 131 8.12 3.91 -9.43
CA VAL A 131 8.69 2.84 -10.27
C VAL A 131 7.67 1.71 -10.42
N ARG A 132 7.41 1.30 -11.67
CA ARG A 132 6.56 0.16 -11.94
C ARG A 132 7.37 -1.15 -11.82
N TYR A 133 6.81 -2.09 -11.10
CA TYR A 133 7.35 -3.43 -10.93
C TYR A 133 6.39 -4.46 -11.53
N ASP A 134 6.87 -5.11 -12.58
CA ASP A 134 6.38 -6.40 -13.07
C ASP A 134 7.29 -7.51 -12.55
N ALA A 135 7.06 -8.76 -12.98
CA ALA A 135 7.84 -9.90 -12.51
C ALA A 135 9.33 -9.77 -12.83
N ALA A 136 9.67 -9.27 -14.02
CA ALA A 136 11.05 -9.10 -14.45
C ALA A 136 11.77 -8.02 -13.60
N ALA A 137 11.09 -6.91 -13.30
CA ALA A 137 11.65 -5.84 -12.48
C ALA A 137 11.84 -6.26 -11.00
N VAL A 138 10.98 -7.14 -10.48
CA VAL A 138 11.17 -7.73 -9.14
C VAL A 138 12.38 -8.65 -9.15
N GLU A 139 12.51 -9.52 -10.15
CA GLU A 139 13.64 -10.46 -10.27
C GLU A 139 14.96 -9.71 -10.47
N ASP A 140 14.99 -8.69 -11.32
CA ASP A 140 16.18 -7.84 -11.52
C ASP A 140 16.63 -7.17 -10.21
N ARG A 141 15.69 -6.71 -9.40
CA ARG A 141 15.99 -6.01 -8.15
C ARG A 141 16.41 -6.92 -7.00
N PHE A 142 15.77 -8.06 -6.84
CA PHE A 142 15.93 -8.91 -5.66
C PHE A 142 16.65 -10.23 -5.96
N GLY A 143 16.87 -10.58 -7.23
CA GLY A 143 17.48 -11.84 -7.64
C GLY A 143 16.57 -13.08 -7.45
N ILE A 144 15.28 -12.85 -7.20
CA ILE A 144 14.30 -13.90 -6.94
C ILE A 144 12.98 -13.56 -7.66
N PRO A 145 12.20 -14.56 -8.09
CA PRO A 145 10.89 -14.32 -8.66
C PRO A 145 9.89 -13.83 -7.58
N PRO A 146 8.84 -13.07 -7.96
CA PRO A 146 7.82 -12.57 -7.03
C PRO A 146 7.22 -13.65 -6.13
N ALA A 147 7.01 -14.86 -6.65
CA ALA A 147 6.45 -16.00 -5.91
C ALA A 147 7.31 -16.41 -4.70
N SER A 148 8.62 -16.13 -4.72
CA SER A 148 9.54 -16.41 -3.61
C SER A 148 9.76 -15.22 -2.68
N TYR A 149 9.08 -14.09 -2.94
CA TYR A 149 9.31 -12.87 -2.17
C TYR A 149 8.90 -13.01 -0.69
N LEU A 150 7.80 -13.70 -0.43
CA LEU A 150 7.35 -13.98 0.94
C LEU A 150 8.37 -14.82 1.73
N ASP A 151 8.90 -15.89 1.12
CA ASP A 151 9.93 -16.73 1.74
C ASP A 151 11.22 -15.93 1.99
N PHE A 152 11.59 -15.08 1.04
CA PHE A 152 12.74 -14.18 1.19
C PHE A 152 12.58 -13.24 2.40
N VAL A 153 11.41 -12.60 2.56
CA VAL A 153 11.13 -11.71 3.68
C VAL A 153 11.08 -12.50 4.99
N ALA A 154 10.47 -13.68 4.99
CA ALA A 154 10.43 -14.55 6.17
C ALA A 154 11.83 -14.96 6.66
N LEU A 155 12.74 -15.26 5.74
CA LEU A 155 14.14 -15.60 6.09
C LEU A 155 14.94 -14.37 6.53
N LYS A 156 14.77 -13.25 5.83
CA LYS A 156 15.50 -12.00 6.10
C LYS A 156 15.02 -11.29 7.36
N GLY A 157 13.74 -11.42 7.68
CA GLY A 157 13.03 -10.59 8.64
C GLY A 157 12.60 -9.24 8.07
N ASP A 158 11.73 -8.57 8.82
CA ASP A 158 11.31 -7.20 8.57
C ASP A 158 11.45 -6.35 9.82
N PRO A 159 12.52 -5.54 9.93
CA PRO A 159 12.71 -4.64 11.05
C PRO A 159 11.62 -3.57 11.17
N SER A 160 10.94 -3.20 10.06
CA SER A 160 9.88 -2.19 10.09
C SER A 160 8.64 -2.69 10.80
N ASP A 161 8.41 -3.99 10.78
CA ASP A 161 7.30 -4.68 11.46
C ASP A 161 7.74 -5.41 12.74
N ASN A 162 9.01 -5.22 13.12
CA ASN A 162 9.62 -5.89 14.28
C ASN A 162 9.62 -7.43 14.15
N ILE A 163 9.77 -7.93 12.92
CA ILE A 163 9.84 -9.36 12.62
C ILE A 163 11.31 -9.76 12.48
N PRO A 164 11.84 -10.61 13.37
CA PRO A 164 13.20 -11.09 13.26
C PRO A 164 13.36 -12.03 12.06
N GLY A 165 14.51 -11.95 11.40
CA GLY A 165 14.89 -12.96 10.40
C GLY A 165 15.45 -14.22 11.04
N VAL A 166 15.80 -15.18 10.21
CA VAL A 166 16.53 -16.38 10.63
C VAL A 166 17.99 -16.00 10.90
N PRO A 167 18.57 -16.39 12.07
CA PRO A 167 19.97 -16.12 12.44
C PRO A 167 20.98 -16.69 11.45
#